data_8e84cb867e99388d9c670116ea7d87f8
#
_entry.id   8e84cb867e99388d9c670116ea7d87f8
#
_cell.length_a   1.000
_cell.length_b   1.000
_cell.length_c   1.000
_cell.angle_alpha   90.00
_cell.angle_beta   90.00
_cell.angle_gamma   90.00
#
_symmetry.space_group_name_H-M   'P 1'
#
loop_
_entity.id
_entity.type
_entity.pdbx_description
1 polymer ?
#
loop_
_entity_poly.entity_id
_entity_poly.type
_entity_poly.pdbx_seq_one_letter_code
_entity_poly.pdbx_strand_id
1 'polypeptide(L)'
;MNGELETGAYKPEAAGSREVIVDVCETALLAALIGVSGSFKIPGLVPGTEFQLSAPIAVAICGVFGFKKYIIAGVLASLLSLALGTHTILNVTISMSFRLAVGAVWLLLGSSRLFYIISGPIGTTAARGAMTLLLGKGFYAMVAAALPGMAFTAATAWFVAGVLKRVRSVSYTHLTLPTSDLV
;
A
#
# COMPACT_ATOMS: atom_id res chain seq x y z
N MET A 1 30.27 -39.00 40.94
CA MET A 1 30.31 -37.56 40.66
C MET A 1 29.96 -37.37 39.20
N ASN A 2 28.68 -37.22 38.93
CA ASN A 2 28.15 -37.08 37.57
C ASN A 2 27.96 -35.58 37.32
N GLY A 3 28.82 -35.00 36.48
CA GLY A 3 28.67 -33.64 35.99
C GLY A 3 27.64 -33.63 34.86
N GLU A 4 26.44 -33.19 35.16
CA GLU A 4 25.42 -32.86 34.17
C GLU A 4 25.86 -31.57 33.45
N LEU A 5 26.27 -31.74 32.20
CA LEU A 5 26.44 -30.62 31.28
C LEU A 5 25.04 -30.10 30.93
N GLU A 6 24.61 -29.03 31.58
CA GLU A 6 23.45 -28.25 31.14
C GLU A 6 23.76 -27.68 29.76
N THR A 7 23.30 -28.37 28.73
CA THR A 7 23.17 -27.79 27.38
C THR A 7 22.13 -26.67 27.44
N GLY A 8 22.61 -25.44 27.57
CA GLY A 8 21.76 -24.24 27.49
C GLY A 8 20.95 -24.29 26.22
N ALA A 9 19.70 -24.66 26.33
CA ALA A 9 18.74 -24.62 25.23
C ALA A 9 18.63 -23.16 24.73
N TYR A 10 19.12 -22.92 23.54
CA TYR A 10 18.96 -21.66 22.82
C TYR A 10 17.47 -21.34 22.69
N LYS A 11 16.99 -20.38 23.46
CA LYS A 11 15.59 -19.93 23.45
C LYS A 11 15.27 -19.25 22.13
N PRO A 12 14.18 -19.61 21.43
CA PRO A 12 13.79 -19.05 20.14
C PRO A 12 13.18 -17.62 20.22
N GLU A 13 13.41 -16.89 21.28
CA GLU A 13 12.91 -15.53 21.51
C GLU A 13 13.52 -14.49 20.55
N ALA A 14 14.74 -14.72 20.08
CA ALA A 14 15.41 -13.83 19.14
C ALA A 14 14.85 -13.92 17.70
N ALA A 15 14.28 -15.05 17.31
CA ALA A 15 13.67 -15.21 15.98
C ALA A 15 12.37 -14.38 15.86
N GLY A 16 11.51 -14.41 16.87
CA GLY A 16 10.27 -13.64 16.89
C GLY A 16 10.50 -12.12 16.89
N SER A 17 11.50 -11.65 17.62
CA SER A 17 11.86 -10.22 17.65
C SER A 17 12.36 -9.73 16.28
N ARG A 18 13.15 -10.54 15.56
CA ARG A 18 13.66 -10.17 14.23
C ARG A 18 12.54 -10.09 13.20
N GLU A 19 11.60 -11.03 13.20
CA GLU A 19 10.46 -11.01 12.31
C GLU A 19 9.57 -9.77 12.52
N VAL A 20 9.32 -9.40 13.78
CA VAL A 20 8.57 -8.18 14.11
C VAL A 20 9.29 -6.93 13.62
N ILE A 21 10.60 -6.82 13.81
CA ILE A 21 11.39 -5.67 13.33
C ILE A 21 11.31 -5.56 11.81
N VAL A 22 11.48 -6.67 11.08
CA VAL A 22 11.37 -6.69 9.61
C VAL A 22 9.97 -6.26 9.16
N ASP A 23 8.92 -6.75 9.82
CA ASP A 23 7.53 -6.41 9.49
C ASP A 23 7.23 -4.92 9.70
N VAL A 24 7.73 -4.36 10.80
CA VAL A 24 7.60 -2.92 11.11
C VAL A 24 8.36 -2.08 10.10
N CYS A 25 9.62 -2.43 9.79
CA CYS A 25 10.43 -1.72 8.79
C CYS A 25 9.79 -1.77 7.40
N GLU A 26 9.30 -2.94 6.98
CA GLU A 26 8.59 -3.11 5.71
C GLU A 26 7.34 -2.20 5.66
N THR A 27 6.54 -2.21 6.72
CA THR A 27 5.33 -1.38 6.81
C THR A 27 5.65 0.11 6.78
N ALA A 28 6.72 0.54 7.46
CA ALA A 28 7.18 1.93 7.46
C ALA A 28 7.67 2.38 6.08
N LEU A 29 8.42 1.53 5.37
CA LEU A 29 8.85 1.80 3.99
C LEU A 29 7.65 1.89 3.03
N LEU A 30 6.66 1.03 3.18
CA LEU A 30 5.43 1.10 2.38
C LEU A 30 4.63 2.37 2.67
N ALA A 31 4.57 2.81 3.93
CA ALA A 31 3.93 4.08 4.31
C ALA A 31 4.67 5.28 3.70
N ALA A 32 6.00 5.29 3.75
CA ALA A 32 6.81 6.32 3.12
C ALA A 32 6.60 6.35 1.60
N LEU A 33 6.56 5.18 0.95
CA LEU A 33 6.32 5.07 -0.50
C LEU A 33 4.95 5.63 -0.88
N ILE A 34 3.89 5.34 -0.12
CA ILE A 34 2.55 5.90 -0.33
C ILE A 34 2.56 7.41 -0.12
N GLY A 35 3.18 7.90 0.95
CA GLY A 35 3.24 9.32 1.30
C GLY A 35 3.98 10.14 0.24
N VAL A 36 5.18 9.69 -0.14
CA VAL A 36 6.01 10.36 -1.15
C VAL A 36 5.29 10.34 -2.51
N SER A 37 4.79 9.18 -2.94
CA SER A 37 4.08 9.08 -4.23
C SER A 37 2.78 9.89 -4.26
N GLY A 38 2.14 10.10 -3.12
CA GLY A 38 0.95 10.95 -2.97
C GLY A 38 1.22 12.44 -3.16
N SER A 39 2.47 12.88 -2.95
CA SER A 39 2.90 14.26 -3.17
C SER A 39 3.13 14.55 -4.67
N PHE A 40 3.35 13.53 -5.49
CA PHE A 40 3.50 13.69 -6.94
C PHE A 40 2.13 13.69 -7.62
N LYS A 41 1.69 14.87 -8.00
CA LYS A 41 0.48 15.09 -8.77
C LYS A 41 0.88 15.43 -10.21
N ILE A 42 0.46 14.59 -11.14
CA ILE A 42 0.67 14.83 -12.57
C ILE A 42 -0.56 15.57 -13.08
N PRO A 43 -0.42 16.78 -13.66
CA PRO A 43 -1.55 17.49 -14.25
C PRO A 43 -2.17 16.65 -15.36
N GLY A 44 -3.50 16.51 -15.34
CA GLY A 44 -4.25 15.79 -16.36
C GLY A 44 -4.43 16.63 -17.63
N LEU A 45 -4.90 15.97 -18.68
CA LEU A 45 -5.19 16.62 -19.98
C LEU A 45 -6.35 17.63 -19.90
N VAL A 46 -7.21 17.50 -18.89
CA VAL A 46 -8.33 18.41 -18.66
C VAL A 46 -7.97 19.35 -17.51
N PRO A 47 -8.12 20.67 -17.66
CA PRO A 47 -7.87 21.63 -16.58
C PRO A 47 -8.62 21.25 -15.30
N GLY A 48 -7.89 21.19 -14.16
CA GLY A 48 -8.44 20.80 -12.87
C GLY A 48 -8.49 19.29 -12.61
N THR A 49 -7.99 18.46 -13.53
CA THR A 49 -7.79 17.02 -13.27
C THR A 49 -6.34 16.75 -12.91
N GLU A 50 -6.13 15.97 -11.85
CA GLU A 50 -4.81 15.55 -11.40
C GLU A 50 -4.75 14.02 -11.32
N PHE A 51 -3.66 13.45 -11.81
CA PHE A 51 -3.35 12.05 -11.64
C PHE A 51 -2.48 11.88 -10.40
N GLN A 52 -2.90 11.03 -9.48
CA GLN A 52 -2.07 10.70 -8.33
C GLN A 52 -1.29 9.42 -8.62
N LEU A 53 0.03 9.51 -8.57
CA LEU A 53 0.91 8.36 -8.73
C LEU A 53 0.75 7.34 -7.59
N SER A 54 0.22 7.78 -6.45
CA SER A 54 -0.06 6.93 -5.30
C SER A 54 -1.16 5.88 -5.54
N ALA A 55 -2.10 6.11 -6.47
CA ALA A 55 -3.20 5.18 -6.70
C ALA A 55 -2.73 3.80 -7.23
N PRO A 56 -1.95 3.70 -8.31
CA PRO A 56 -1.43 2.41 -8.78
C PRO A 56 -0.48 1.75 -7.77
N ILE A 57 0.32 2.54 -7.03
CA ILE A 57 1.20 2.04 -5.98
C ILE A 57 0.39 1.44 -4.82
N ALA A 58 -0.66 2.12 -4.38
CA ALA A 58 -1.55 1.64 -3.33
C ALA A 58 -2.24 0.32 -3.70
N VAL A 59 -2.76 0.20 -4.93
CA VAL A 59 -3.33 -1.04 -5.45
C VAL A 59 -2.28 -2.15 -5.49
N ALA A 60 -1.07 -1.85 -5.98
CA ALA A 60 0.03 -2.81 -6.05
C ALA A 60 0.46 -3.30 -4.66
N ILE A 61 0.55 -2.41 -3.67
CA ILE A 61 0.86 -2.76 -2.28
C ILE A 61 -0.22 -3.70 -1.72
N CYS A 62 -1.50 -3.38 -1.91
CA CYS A 62 -2.60 -4.24 -1.46
C CYS A 62 -2.50 -5.65 -2.07
N GLY A 63 -2.23 -5.76 -3.36
CA GLY A 63 -2.10 -7.04 -4.05
C GLY A 63 -0.87 -7.86 -3.69
N VAL A 64 0.26 -7.22 -3.34
CA VAL A 64 1.53 -7.90 -3.06
C VAL A 64 1.70 -8.23 -1.58
N PHE A 65 1.34 -7.30 -0.69
CA PHE A 65 1.57 -7.40 0.75
C PHE A 65 0.30 -7.74 1.54
N GLY A 66 -0.85 -7.73 0.87
CA GLY A 66 -2.15 -8.02 1.47
C GLY A 66 -2.80 -6.81 2.13
N PHE A 67 -4.09 -6.97 2.46
CA PHE A 67 -4.92 -5.88 2.97
C PHE A 67 -4.43 -5.33 4.33
N LYS A 68 -3.98 -6.18 5.25
CA LYS A 68 -3.51 -5.75 6.58
C LYS A 68 -2.36 -4.74 6.48
N LYS A 69 -1.28 -5.09 5.79
CA LYS A 69 -0.12 -4.18 5.62
C LYS A 69 -0.49 -2.94 4.84
N TYR A 70 -1.32 -3.08 3.81
CA TYR A 70 -1.80 -1.97 3.00
C TYR A 70 -2.57 -0.93 3.82
N ILE A 71 -3.52 -1.37 4.68
CA ILE A 71 -4.31 -0.42 5.46
C ILE A 71 -3.47 0.27 6.54
N ILE A 72 -2.58 -0.47 7.22
CA ILE A 72 -1.69 0.10 8.25
C ILE A 72 -0.74 1.12 7.62
N ALA A 73 -0.05 0.75 6.54
CA ALA A 73 0.84 1.66 5.82
C ALA A 73 0.10 2.90 5.29
N GLY A 74 -1.14 2.70 4.81
CA GLY A 74 -1.98 3.79 4.33
C GLY A 74 -2.46 4.73 5.41
N VAL A 75 -2.80 4.23 6.60
CA VAL A 75 -3.14 5.06 7.77
C VAL A 75 -1.94 5.87 8.21
N LEU A 76 -0.77 5.23 8.36
CA LEU A 76 0.47 5.92 8.74
C LEU A 76 0.84 7.01 7.74
N ALA A 77 0.76 6.74 6.43
CA ALA A 77 1.01 7.74 5.39
C ALA A 77 0.03 8.93 5.49
N SER A 78 -1.24 8.67 5.77
CA SER A 78 -2.25 9.74 5.91
C SER A 78 -2.03 10.58 7.17
N LEU A 79 -1.69 9.95 8.29
CA LEU A 79 -1.38 10.65 9.54
C LEU A 79 -0.13 11.51 9.39
N LEU A 80 0.91 10.99 8.74
CA LEU A 80 2.13 11.74 8.45
C LEU A 80 1.85 12.94 7.54
N SER A 81 1.08 12.74 6.46
CA SER A 81 0.71 13.82 5.56
C SER A 81 -0.16 14.89 6.23
N LEU A 82 -1.03 14.49 7.17
CA LEU A 82 -1.82 15.41 7.99
C LEU A 82 -0.92 16.20 8.95
N ALA A 83 0.02 15.54 9.63
CA ALA A 83 0.96 16.17 10.54
C ALA A 83 1.90 17.17 9.85
N LEU A 84 2.30 16.86 8.61
CA LEU A 84 3.11 17.75 7.77
C LEU A 84 2.29 18.89 7.12
N GLY A 85 0.97 18.93 7.33
CA GLY A 85 0.09 19.95 6.74
C GLY A 85 -0.10 19.82 5.21
N THR A 86 0.37 18.74 4.60
CA THR A 86 0.23 18.50 3.15
C THR A 86 -1.16 17.99 2.77
N HIS A 87 -1.86 17.37 3.70
CA HIS A 87 -3.24 16.88 3.55
C HIS A 87 -4.17 17.49 4.60
N THR A 88 -5.42 17.67 4.21
CA THR A 88 -6.52 18.04 5.11
C THR A 88 -7.26 16.79 5.60
N ILE A 89 -8.09 16.93 6.63
CA ILE A 89 -8.96 15.85 7.13
C ILE A 89 -9.85 15.30 6.00
N LEU A 90 -10.31 16.17 5.10
CA LEU A 90 -11.09 15.78 3.93
C LEU A 90 -10.30 14.83 3.02
N ASN A 91 -9.03 15.15 2.74
CA ASN A 91 -8.17 14.30 1.92
C ASN A 91 -7.93 12.94 2.57
N VAL A 92 -7.79 12.89 3.90
CA VAL A 92 -7.68 11.64 4.67
C VAL A 92 -8.95 10.80 4.51
N THR A 93 -10.13 11.38 4.66
CA THR A 93 -11.42 10.68 4.52
C THR A 93 -11.59 10.10 3.11
N ILE A 94 -11.26 10.88 2.07
CA ILE A 94 -11.32 10.45 0.67
C ILE A 94 -10.35 9.28 0.42
N SER A 95 -9.11 9.39 0.93
CA SER A 95 -8.11 8.33 0.78
C SER A 95 -8.48 7.04 1.54
N MET A 96 -9.17 7.16 2.69
CA MET A 96 -9.69 6.00 3.41
C MET A 96 -10.81 5.31 2.64
N SER A 97 -11.74 6.07 2.04
CA SER A 97 -12.79 5.52 1.18
C SER A 97 -12.20 4.74 0.00
N PHE A 98 -11.16 5.27 -0.64
CA PHE A 98 -10.41 4.57 -1.68
C PHE A 98 -9.83 3.26 -1.17
N ARG A 99 -9.14 3.28 -0.01
CA ARG A 99 -8.47 2.10 0.56
C ARG A 99 -9.45 1.01 0.96
N LEU A 100 -10.57 1.37 1.55
CA LEU A 100 -11.60 0.40 1.93
C LEU A 100 -12.21 -0.26 0.70
N ALA A 101 -12.49 0.49 -0.36
CA ALA A 101 -13.02 -0.05 -1.61
C ALA A 101 -12.00 -1.00 -2.28
N VAL A 102 -10.73 -0.61 -2.38
CA VAL A 102 -9.65 -1.48 -2.90
C VAL A 102 -9.51 -2.75 -2.06
N GLY A 103 -9.59 -2.62 -0.74
CA GLY A 103 -9.55 -3.75 0.19
C GLY A 103 -10.72 -4.70 0.01
N ALA A 104 -11.95 -4.17 -0.18
CA ALA A 104 -13.13 -4.99 -0.46
C ALA A 104 -12.97 -5.78 -1.77
N VAL A 105 -12.46 -5.15 -2.83
CA VAL A 105 -12.17 -5.84 -4.09
C VAL A 105 -11.10 -6.92 -3.89
N TRP A 106 -10.08 -6.65 -3.07
CA TRP A 106 -9.04 -7.64 -2.76
C TRP A 106 -9.58 -8.85 -1.99
N LEU A 107 -10.51 -8.65 -1.06
CA LEU A 107 -11.16 -9.74 -0.32
C LEU A 107 -11.98 -10.66 -1.25
N LEU A 108 -12.56 -10.11 -2.33
CA LEU A 108 -13.36 -10.86 -3.29
C LEU A 108 -12.50 -11.58 -4.35
N LEU A 109 -11.45 -10.93 -4.84
CA LEU A 109 -10.68 -11.39 -6.02
C LEU A 109 -9.25 -11.85 -5.69
N GLY A 110 -8.79 -11.64 -4.45
CA GLY A 110 -7.41 -11.89 -4.08
C GLY A 110 -6.42 -11.08 -4.92
N SER A 111 -5.22 -11.61 -5.11
CA SER A 111 -4.15 -10.99 -5.93
C SER A 111 -4.23 -11.38 -7.40
N SER A 112 -5.42 -11.47 -7.98
CA SER A 112 -5.64 -11.84 -9.39
C SER A 112 -5.29 -10.69 -10.35
N ARG A 113 -5.12 -10.99 -11.64
CA ARG A 113 -4.92 -9.95 -12.67
C ARG A 113 -6.12 -9.00 -12.73
N LEU A 114 -7.32 -9.53 -12.57
CA LEU A 114 -8.55 -8.75 -12.57
C LEU A 114 -8.57 -7.73 -11.43
N PHE A 115 -8.08 -8.12 -10.24
CA PHE A 115 -7.93 -7.20 -9.11
C PHE A 115 -7.12 -5.96 -9.49
N TYR A 116 -5.95 -6.09 -10.13
CA TYR A 116 -5.11 -4.94 -10.48
C TYR A 116 -5.75 -4.00 -11.50
N ILE A 117 -6.63 -4.53 -12.36
CA ILE A 117 -7.31 -3.73 -13.39
C ILE A 117 -8.49 -2.96 -12.80
N ILE A 118 -9.34 -3.60 -11.99
CA ILE A 118 -10.63 -3.00 -11.60
C ILE A 118 -10.59 -2.29 -10.25
N SER A 119 -9.67 -2.63 -9.35
CA SER A 119 -9.65 -2.06 -7.99
C SER A 119 -9.35 -0.56 -7.98
N GLY A 120 -8.48 -0.07 -8.89
CA GLY A 120 -8.23 1.36 -9.06
C GLY A 120 -9.47 2.15 -9.44
N PRO A 121 -10.14 1.81 -10.55
CA PRO A 121 -11.42 2.41 -10.94
C PRO A 121 -12.50 2.35 -9.84
N ILE A 122 -12.70 1.20 -9.21
CA ILE A 122 -13.68 1.04 -8.12
C ILE A 122 -13.31 1.91 -6.91
N GLY A 123 -12.03 1.88 -6.50
CA GLY A 123 -11.53 2.70 -5.41
C GLY A 123 -11.70 4.20 -5.67
N THR A 124 -11.40 4.64 -6.88
CA THR A 124 -11.57 6.04 -7.28
C THR A 124 -13.04 6.44 -7.31
N THR A 125 -13.93 5.59 -7.82
CA THR A 125 -15.38 5.85 -7.81
C THR A 125 -15.91 5.98 -6.38
N ALA A 126 -15.50 5.09 -5.47
CA ALA A 126 -15.87 5.18 -4.06
C ALA A 126 -15.35 6.47 -3.39
N ALA A 127 -14.11 6.86 -3.68
CA ALA A 127 -13.52 8.11 -3.19
C ALA A 127 -14.27 9.35 -3.70
N ARG A 128 -14.70 9.35 -4.99
CA ARG A 128 -15.52 10.42 -5.56
C ARG A 128 -16.93 10.44 -4.98
N GLY A 129 -17.51 9.26 -4.70
CA GLY A 129 -18.78 9.14 -3.97
C GLY A 129 -18.71 9.77 -2.59
N ALA A 130 -17.67 9.43 -1.80
CA ALA A 130 -17.46 10.04 -0.49
C ALA A 130 -17.29 11.58 -0.59
N MET A 131 -16.54 12.05 -1.58
CA MET A 131 -16.37 13.49 -1.83
C MET A 131 -17.68 14.18 -2.21
N THR A 132 -18.54 13.52 -2.99
CA THR A 132 -19.86 14.04 -3.33
C THR A 132 -20.76 14.19 -2.09
N LEU A 133 -20.77 13.19 -1.22
CA LEU A 133 -21.53 13.22 0.03
C LEU A 133 -21.07 14.34 0.97
N LEU A 134 -19.76 14.62 1.02
CA LEU A 134 -19.20 15.63 1.91
C LEU A 134 -19.30 17.06 1.35
N LEU A 135 -19.19 17.24 0.05
CA LEU A 135 -19.11 18.55 -0.59
C LEU A 135 -20.35 18.94 -1.39
N GLY A 136 -21.31 18.03 -1.55
CA GLY A 136 -22.55 18.30 -2.32
C GLY A 136 -22.33 18.49 -3.83
N LYS A 137 -21.15 18.12 -4.37
CA LYS A 137 -20.83 18.28 -5.80
C LYS A 137 -21.39 17.14 -6.64
N GLY A 138 -21.67 17.38 -7.93
CA GLY A 138 -22.23 16.40 -8.84
C GLY A 138 -21.35 15.15 -9.04
N PHE A 139 -21.83 13.99 -8.64
CA PHE A 139 -21.11 12.71 -8.69
C PHE A 139 -20.60 12.38 -10.10
N TYR A 140 -21.46 12.47 -11.09
CA TYR A 140 -21.11 12.10 -12.48
C TYR A 140 -19.98 12.96 -13.05
N ALA A 141 -20.01 14.26 -12.79
CA ALA A 141 -18.96 15.17 -13.25
C ALA A 141 -17.61 14.82 -12.60
N MET A 142 -17.61 14.50 -11.31
CA MET A 142 -16.39 14.12 -10.57
C MET A 142 -15.84 12.79 -11.02
N VAL A 143 -16.68 11.80 -11.33
CA VAL A 143 -16.26 10.51 -11.86
C VAL A 143 -15.75 10.66 -13.28
N ALA A 144 -16.42 11.43 -14.14
CA ALA A 144 -15.98 11.69 -15.51
C ALA A 144 -14.59 12.36 -15.54
N ALA A 145 -14.36 13.36 -14.69
CA ALA A 145 -13.06 14.00 -14.55
C ALA A 145 -11.95 13.06 -14.07
N ALA A 146 -12.30 11.96 -13.36
CA ALA A 146 -11.35 11.00 -12.86
C ALA A 146 -11.06 9.83 -13.84
N LEU A 147 -11.83 9.69 -14.94
CA LEU A 147 -11.67 8.58 -15.90
C LEU A 147 -10.25 8.39 -16.41
N PRO A 148 -9.51 9.44 -16.82
CA PRO A 148 -8.14 9.27 -17.26
C PRO A 148 -7.24 8.66 -16.17
N GLY A 149 -7.39 9.12 -14.90
CA GLY A 149 -6.66 8.58 -13.75
C GLY A 149 -7.03 7.13 -13.42
N MET A 150 -8.28 6.75 -13.60
CA MET A 150 -8.74 5.36 -13.47
C MET A 150 -8.09 4.46 -14.53
N ALA A 151 -8.07 4.91 -15.79
CA ALA A 151 -7.42 4.19 -16.89
C ALA A 151 -5.91 4.04 -16.65
N PHE A 152 -5.25 5.11 -16.21
CA PHE A 152 -3.84 5.08 -15.84
C PHE A 152 -3.56 4.06 -14.72
N THR A 153 -4.36 4.08 -13.66
CA THR A 153 -4.21 3.13 -12.54
C THR A 153 -4.43 1.69 -13.00
N ALA A 154 -5.47 1.43 -13.79
CA ALA A 154 -5.76 0.10 -14.33
C ALA A 154 -4.62 -0.45 -15.21
N ALA A 155 -4.00 0.41 -16.01
CA ALA A 155 -2.90 0.03 -16.90
C ALA A 155 -1.57 -0.20 -16.14
N THR A 156 -1.29 0.59 -15.09
CA THR A 156 0.04 0.61 -14.46
C THR A 156 0.12 -0.21 -13.17
N ALA A 157 -0.98 -0.46 -12.46
CA ALA A 157 -0.95 -1.15 -11.16
C ALA A 157 -0.34 -2.56 -11.23
N TRP A 158 -0.61 -3.31 -12.31
CA TRP A 158 -0.04 -4.64 -12.49
C TRP A 158 1.48 -4.59 -12.72
N PHE A 159 1.97 -3.61 -13.49
CA PHE A 159 3.40 -3.41 -13.71
C PHE A 159 4.12 -3.05 -12.40
N VAL A 160 3.57 -2.10 -11.63
CA VAL A 160 4.10 -1.71 -10.32
C VAL A 160 4.11 -2.91 -9.36
N ALA A 161 3.06 -3.73 -9.37
CA ALA A 161 3.03 -4.96 -8.57
C ALA A 161 4.13 -5.94 -8.96
N GLY A 162 4.47 -6.05 -10.24
CA GLY A 162 5.58 -6.86 -10.73
C GLY A 162 6.93 -6.39 -10.17
N VAL A 163 7.16 -5.08 -10.15
CA VAL A 163 8.37 -4.48 -9.56
C VAL A 163 8.42 -4.75 -8.04
N LEU A 164 7.33 -4.51 -7.31
CA LEU A 164 7.28 -4.75 -5.87
C LEU A 164 7.50 -6.23 -5.50
N LYS A 165 6.98 -7.17 -6.29
CA LYS A 165 7.23 -8.61 -6.09
C LYS A 165 8.72 -8.95 -6.22
N ARG A 166 9.40 -8.37 -7.22
CA ARG A 166 10.85 -8.58 -7.41
C ARG A 166 11.66 -8.03 -6.24
N VAL A 167 11.36 -6.80 -5.80
CA VAL A 167 12.04 -6.20 -4.64
C VAL A 167 11.84 -7.07 -3.40
N ARG A 168 10.62 -7.52 -3.15
CA ARG A 168 10.30 -8.39 -2.01
C ARG A 168 11.08 -9.71 -2.07
N SER A 169 11.17 -10.37 -3.23
CA SER A 169 11.90 -11.65 -3.36
C SER A 169 13.39 -11.52 -3.06
N VAL A 170 14.03 -10.42 -3.48
CA VAL A 170 15.45 -10.16 -3.20
C VAL A 170 15.70 -9.94 -1.70
N SER A 171 14.82 -9.21 -1.01
CA SER A 171 14.96 -8.98 0.44
C SER A 171 14.91 -10.27 1.25
N TYR A 172 14.08 -11.24 0.86
CA TYR A 172 13.99 -12.52 1.57
C TYR A 172 15.18 -13.44 1.32
N THR A 173 15.78 -13.45 0.14
CA THR A 173 16.95 -14.30 -0.16
C THR A 173 18.18 -13.89 0.63
N HIS A 174 18.41 -12.61 0.89
CA HIS A 174 19.53 -12.15 1.71
C HIS A 174 19.35 -12.40 3.21
N LEU A 175 18.13 -12.57 3.69
CA LEU A 175 17.82 -12.84 5.10
C LEU A 175 17.91 -14.32 5.48
N THR A 176 17.87 -15.22 4.49
CA THR A 176 17.89 -16.69 4.68
C THR A 176 19.22 -17.36 4.36
N LEU A 177 20.26 -16.61 4.02
CA LEU A 177 21.61 -17.18 3.88
C LEU A 177 22.07 -17.70 5.25
N PRO A 178 22.33 -19.02 5.39
CA PRO A 178 22.87 -19.55 6.62
C PRO A 178 24.27 -18.99 6.85
N THR A 179 24.55 -18.56 8.07
CA THR A 179 25.87 -18.10 8.57
C THR A 179 26.89 -19.27 8.66
N SER A 180 26.80 -20.28 7.80
CA SER A 180 27.64 -21.45 7.83
C SER A 180 28.98 -21.32 7.09
N ASP A 181 29.30 -20.18 6.49
CA ASP A 181 30.55 -19.98 5.74
C ASP A 181 31.57 -19.09 6.46
N LEU A 182 31.51 -19.00 7.80
CA LEU A 182 32.54 -18.38 8.61
C LEU A 182 33.12 -19.41 9.62
N VAL A 183 33.82 -20.42 9.11
CA VAL A 183 34.84 -21.19 9.86
C VAL A 183 36.12 -21.25 9.03
#